data_c5dfa3b337f6c28e918fe4aeb55e4b29
#
_entry.id   c5dfa3b337f6c28e918fe4aeb55e4b29
#
_cell.length_a   1.000
_cell.length_b   1.000
_cell.length_c   1.000
_cell.angle_alpha   90.00
_cell.angle_beta   90.00
_cell.angle_gamma   90.00
#
_symmetry.space_group_name_H-M   'P 1'
#
loop_
_entity.id
_entity.type
_entity.pdbx_description
1 polymer ?
#
loop_
_entity_poly.entity_id
_entity_poly.type
_entity_poly.pdbx_seq_one_letter_code
_entity_poly.pdbx_strand_id
1 'polypeptide(L)'
;GGAGPPLGRAPRAVAEELGKLCPELAVHALAARLAEGRPGYLRRRILPEDANRVHALGEPALEFPRETERFYPQGSMAAHVLGFVGADGRGHVGMEQVFDKRLTDPATSGTPAVLSIDTRVQGALEDELSRGMALSNAKGAAGIVLDVETGEVIALASLPSFNPNLIDRTGESFIFNRVTNQVYELGSTFKPLTIAAALDA
;
A
#
# COMPACT_ATOMS: atom_id res chain seq x y z
N GLY A 1 22.52 -17.94 -4.04
CA GLY A 1 22.86 -16.80 -4.83
C GLY A 1 23.63 -17.20 -6.07
N GLY A 2 22.96 -17.56 -7.17
CA GLY A 2 23.60 -17.77 -8.47
C GLY A 2 23.76 -16.43 -9.18
N ALA A 3 24.89 -16.19 -9.83
CA ALA A 3 25.01 -15.09 -10.77
C ALA A 3 24.01 -15.34 -11.91
N GLY A 4 23.20 -14.32 -12.26
CA GLY A 4 22.30 -14.40 -13.41
C GLY A 4 23.07 -14.61 -14.72
N PRO A 5 22.37 -14.89 -15.84
CA PRO A 5 23.03 -15.04 -17.12
C PRO A 5 23.82 -13.77 -17.47
N PRO A 6 25.02 -13.92 -18.07
CA PRO A 6 25.84 -12.77 -18.43
C PRO A 6 25.18 -11.95 -19.54
N LEU A 7 25.47 -10.63 -19.56
CA LEU A 7 25.07 -9.77 -20.66
C LEU A 7 25.62 -10.29 -21.99
N GLY A 8 24.76 -10.37 -22.99
CA GLY A 8 25.17 -10.77 -24.36
C GLY A 8 25.88 -9.65 -25.13
N ARG A 9 25.73 -8.37 -24.65
CA ARG A 9 26.30 -7.17 -25.27
C ARG A 9 26.96 -6.26 -24.25
N ALA A 10 27.69 -5.24 -24.73
CA ALA A 10 28.34 -4.27 -23.84
C ALA A 10 27.29 -3.55 -22.97
N PRO A 11 27.53 -3.39 -21.64
CA PRO A 11 26.59 -2.79 -20.69
C PRO A 11 26.05 -1.44 -21.14
N ARG A 12 26.89 -0.59 -21.73
CA ARG A 12 26.51 0.72 -22.23
C ARG A 12 25.54 0.64 -23.42
N ALA A 13 25.76 -0.27 -24.36
CA ALA A 13 24.88 -0.46 -25.51
C ALA A 13 23.48 -0.92 -25.07
N VAL A 14 23.41 -1.87 -24.11
CA VAL A 14 22.16 -2.34 -23.53
C VAL A 14 21.44 -1.20 -22.81
N ALA A 15 22.18 -0.38 -22.03
CA ALA A 15 21.62 0.76 -21.32
C ALA A 15 21.06 1.84 -22.27
N GLU A 16 21.72 2.11 -23.37
CA GLU A 16 21.27 3.08 -24.37
C GLU A 16 19.97 2.61 -25.06
N GLU A 17 19.86 1.34 -25.39
CA GLU A 17 18.62 0.78 -25.95
C GLU A 17 17.47 0.74 -24.95
N LEU A 18 17.73 0.35 -23.71
CA LEU A 18 16.72 0.40 -22.65
C LEU A 18 16.27 1.82 -22.36
N GLY A 19 17.17 2.81 -22.38
CA GLY A 19 16.83 4.21 -22.19
C GLY A 19 15.92 4.80 -23.29
N LYS A 20 15.96 4.25 -24.52
CA LYS A 20 15.03 4.61 -25.60
C LYS A 20 13.63 4.07 -25.34
N LEU A 21 13.51 2.88 -24.74
CA LEU A 21 12.24 2.22 -24.46
C LEU A 21 11.64 2.66 -23.11
N CYS A 22 12.50 2.99 -22.16
CA CYS A 22 12.16 3.40 -20.80
C CYS A 22 12.90 4.70 -20.44
N PRO A 23 12.41 5.87 -20.88
CA PRO A 23 13.11 7.16 -20.71
C PRO A 23 13.37 7.56 -19.27
N GLU A 24 12.64 6.99 -18.31
CA GLU A 24 12.84 7.19 -16.89
C GLU A 24 14.11 6.54 -16.34
N LEU A 25 14.72 5.61 -17.08
CA LEU A 25 15.96 4.98 -16.70
C LEU A 25 17.14 5.86 -17.12
N ALA A 26 17.89 6.38 -16.14
CA ALA A 26 19.09 7.15 -16.39
C ALA A 26 20.18 6.26 -17.02
N VAL A 27 20.43 6.40 -18.31
CA VAL A 27 21.34 5.55 -19.11
C VAL A 27 22.70 5.36 -18.46
N HIS A 28 23.29 6.44 -17.93
CA HIS A 28 24.63 6.38 -17.32
C HIS A 28 24.64 5.51 -16.03
N ALA A 29 23.67 5.73 -15.15
CA ALA A 29 23.52 4.95 -13.91
C ALA A 29 23.17 3.49 -14.21
N LEU A 30 22.34 3.26 -15.23
CA LEU A 30 21.97 1.94 -15.71
C LEU A 30 23.18 1.18 -16.26
N ALA A 31 24.00 1.83 -17.09
CA ALA A 31 25.22 1.22 -17.63
C ALA A 31 26.20 0.80 -16.52
N ALA A 32 26.37 1.62 -15.50
CA ALA A 32 27.21 1.29 -14.35
C ALA A 32 26.68 0.07 -13.58
N ARG A 33 25.37 0.02 -13.31
CA ARG A 33 24.73 -1.13 -12.65
C ARG A 33 24.86 -2.42 -13.45
N LEU A 34 24.65 -2.35 -14.77
CA LEU A 34 24.79 -3.51 -15.65
C LEU A 34 26.26 -4.00 -15.72
N ALA A 35 27.21 -3.08 -15.64
CA ALA A 35 28.64 -3.44 -15.61
C ALA A 35 29.06 -4.14 -14.31
N GLU A 36 28.36 -3.87 -13.19
CA GLU A 36 28.60 -4.57 -11.92
C GLU A 36 28.19 -6.04 -11.96
N GLY A 37 27.34 -6.45 -12.90
CA GLY A 37 26.87 -7.82 -13.04
C GLY A 37 26.05 -8.34 -11.86
N ARG A 38 25.55 -7.46 -11.00
CA ARG A 38 24.74 -7.85 -9.85
C ARG A 38 23.27 -7.97 -10.25
N PRO A 39 22.58 -9.06 -9.88
CA PRO A 39 21.16 -9.18 -10.10
C PRO A 39 20.39 -8.08 -9.36
N GLY A 40 19.35 -7.56 -9.99
CA GLY A 40 18.51 -6.56 -9.35
C GLY A 40 17.44 -6.02 -10.29
N TYR A 41 16.38 -5.47 -9.72
CA TYR A 41 15.32 -4.87 -10.51
C TYR A 41 15.80 -3.59 -11.20
N LEU A 42 15.65 -3.53 -12.51
CA LEU A 42 15.83 -2.32 -13.29
C LEU A 42 14.57 -1.44 -13.22
N ARG A 43 13.41 -2.09 -13.32
CA ARG A 43 12.10 -1.50 -13.18
C ARG A 43 11.14 -2.55 -12.60
N ARG A 44 10.29 -2.12 -11.67
CA ARG A 44 9.11 -2.87 -11.27
C ARG A 44 7.90 -2.35 -12.05
N ARG A 45 6.87 -3.16 -12.21
CA ARG A 45 5.62 -2.79 -12.89
C ARG A 45 5.85 -2.33 -14.33
N ILE A 46 6.29 -3.22 -15.17
CA ILE A 46 6.38 -2.99 -16.60
C ILE A 46 5.06 -3.39 -17.28
N LEU A 47 4.55 -2.53 -18.15
CA LEU A 47 3.39 -2.87 -18.96
C LEU A 47 3.73 -4.00 -19.94
N PRO A 48 2.75 -4.88 -20.30
CA PRO A 48 3.00 -5.98 -21.23
C PRO A 48 3.58 -5.53 -22.58
N GLU A 49 3.16 -4.37 -23.07
CA GLU A 49 3.66 -3.79 -24.33
C GLU A 49 5.14 -3.39 -24.21
N ASP A 50 5.51 -2.75 -23.13
CA ASP A 50 6.91 -2.37 -22.86
C ASP A 50 7.76 -3.60 -22.59
N ALA A 51 7.25 -4.59 -21.86
CA ALA A 51 7.91 -5.86 -21.62
C ALA A 51 8.23 -6.57 -22.95
N ASN A 52 7.27 -6.60 -23.88
CA ASN A 52 7.48 -7.19 -25.21
C ASN A 52 8.55 -6.45 -26.02
N ARG A 53 8.56 -5.10 -25.95
CA ARG A 53 9.60 -4.30 -26.62
C ARG A 53 10.99 -4.55 -26.05
N VAL A 54 11.11 -4.63 -24.72
CA VAL A 54 12.38 -4.94 -24.04
C VAL A 54 12.79 -6.38 -24.33
N HIS A 55 11.85 -7.32 -24.34
CA HIS A 55 12.13 -8.71 -24.70
C HIS A 55 12.66 -8.85 -26.13
N ALA A 56 12.14 -8.04 -27.06
CA ALA A 56 12.58 -8.00 -28.45
C ALA A 56 14.04 -7.54 -28.65
N LEU A 57 14.66 -6.94 -27.63
CA LEU A 57 16.11 -6.65 -27.64
C LEU A 57 16.97 -7.92 -27.63
N GLY A 58 16.40 -9.07 -27.24
CA GLY A 58 17.09 -10.35 -27.24
C GLY A 58 18.27 -10.43 -26.26
N GLU A 59 18.22 -9.65 -25.16
CA GLU A 59 19.28 -9.64 -24.14
C GLU A 59 19.01 -10.71 -23.09
N PRO A 60 19.83 -11.80 -23.00
CA PRO A 60 19.56 -12.92 -22.10
C PRO A 60 19.57 -12.57 -20.62
N ALA A 61 20.28 -11.51 -20.25
CA ALA A 61 20.36 -11.05 -18.86
C ALA A 61 19.11 -10.26 -18.38
N LEU A 62 18.18 -9.94 -19.31
CA LEU A 62 16.93 -9.27 -18.96
C LEU A 62 15.83 -10.30 -18.73
N GLU A 63 15.51 -10.53 -17.48
CA GLU A 63 14.46 -11.46 -17.07
C GLU A 63 13.19 -10.73 -16.69
N PHE A 64 12.04 -11.36 -16.95
CA PHE A 64 10.70 -10.85 -16.66
C PHE A 64 9.98 -11.82 -15.71
N PRO A 65 10.37 -11.87 -14.42
CA PRO A 65 9.67 -12.72 -13.47
C PRO A 65 8.23 -12.21 -13.31
N ARG A 66 7.29 -13.15 -13.22
CA ARG A 66 5.91 -12.80 -12.86
C ARG A 66 5.87 -12.59 -11.35
N GLU A 67 5.44 -11.41 -10.94
CA GLU A 67 5.20 -11.08 -9.55
C GLU A 67 3.70 -10.89 -9.33
N THR A 68 3.21 -11.40 -8.20
CA THR A 68 1.85 -11.08 -7.74
C THR A 68 1.88 -9.69 -7.13
N GLU A 69 1.03 -8.81 -7.62
CA GLU A 69 0.91 -7.46 -7.12
C GLU A 69 -0.44 -7.26 -6.44
N ARG A 70 -0.43 -6.59 -5.29
CA ARG A 70 -1.63 -6.14 -4.60
C ARG A 70 -2.05 -4.78 -5.14
N PHE A 71 -3.27 -4.70 -5.67
CA PHE A 71 -3.84 -3.47 -6.20
C PHE A 71 -5.04 -3.03 -5.35
N TYR A 72 -5.11 -1.76 -5.01
CA TYR A 72 -6.17 -1.14 -4.22
C TYR A 72 -7.01 -0.23 -5.12
N PRO A 73 -8.14 -0.71 -5.67
CA PRO A 73 -8.91 0.02 -6.68
C PRO A 73 -9.47 1.35 -6.19
N GLN A 74 -9.77 1.44 -4.89
CA GLN A 74 -10.33 2.63 -4.26
C GLN A 74 -9.25 3.64 -3.81
N GLY A 75 -7.98 3.39 -4.13
CA GLY A 75 -6.88 4.29 -3.76
C GLY A 75 -6.76 4.47 -2.25
N SER A 76 -6.94 5.70 -1.76
CA SER A 76 -6.80 6.03 -0.33
C SER A 76 -8.02 5.70 0.53
N MET A 77 -9.15 5.30 -0.05
CA MET A 77 -10.34 4.95 0.72
C MET A 77 -10.06 3.77 1.64
N ALA A 78 -10.42 3.90 2.91
CA ALA A 78 -10.21 2.91 3.96
C ALA A 78 -8.74 2.43 4.11
N ALA A 79 -7.75 3.23 3.69
CA ALA A 79 -6.35 2.83 3.66
C ALA A 79 -5.84 2.37 5.03
N HIS A 80 -6.25 3.02 6.12
CA HIS A 80 -5.87 2.63 7.48
C HIS A 80 -6.56 1.36 7.98
N VAL A 81 -7.71 1.00 7.41
CA VAL A 81 -8.38 -0.28 7.68
C VAL A 81 -7.70 -1.39 6.87
N LEU A 82 -7.57 -1.19 5.57
CA LEU A 82 -6.98 -2.18 4.67
C LEU A 82 -5.51 -2.41 4.97
N GLY A 83 -4.74 -1.34 5.13
CA GLY A 83 -3.29 -1.40 5.19
C GLY A 83 -2.66 -1.53 3.81
N PHE A 84 -1.51 -2.16 3.74
CA PHE A 84 -0.80 -2.38 2.49
C PHE A 84 0.08 -3.63 2.55
N VAL A 85 0.41 -4.14 1.36
CA VAL A 85 1.40 -5.18 1.14
C VAL A 85 2.71 -4.53 0.72
N GLY A 86 3.80 -4.87 1.39
CA GLY A 86 5.13 -4.36 1.09
C GLY A 86 5.79 -5.00 -0.13
N ALA A 87 6.97 -4.52 -0.44
CA ALA A 87 7.78 -5.08 -1.54
C ALA A 87 8.24 -6.52 -1.29
N ASP A 88 8.18 -6.99 -0.04
CA ASP A 88 8.42 -8.36 0.38
C ASP A 88 7.22 -9.29 0.17
N GLY A 89 6.10 -8.77 -0.34
CA GLY A 89 4.87 -9.50 -0.56
C GLY A 89 4.06 -9.79 0.71
N ARG A 90 4.39 -9.13 1.83
CA ARG A 90 3.71 -9.31 3.12
C ARG A 90 2.85 -8.11 3.50
N GLY A 91 1.77 -8.39 4.22
CA GLY A 91 0.95 -7.36 4.84
C GLY A 91 1.68 -6.70 6.02
N HIS A 92 1.81 -5.38 5.98
CA HIS A 92 2.57 -4.62 6.98
C HIS A 92 1.70 -3.98 8.06
N VAL A 93 0.53 -3.50 7.70
CA VAL A 93 -0.44 -2.87 8.62
C VAL A 93 -1.87 -3.22 8.24
N GLY A 94 -2.83 -2.94 9.12
CA GLY A 94 -4.26 -3.10 8.87
C GLY A 94 -4.66 -4.56 8.62
N MET A 95 -5.73 -4.75 7.85
CA MET A 95 -6.27 -6.08 7.55
C MET A 95 -5.35 -6.90 6.65
N GLU A 96 -4.52 -6.27 5.83
CA GLU A 96 -3.49 -6.99 5.06
C GLU A 96 -2.51 -7.71 6.00
N GLN A 97 -2.11 -7.09 7.11
CA GLN A 97 -1.27 -7.73 8.11
C GLN A 97 -2.01 -8.82 8.88
N VAL A 98 -3.23 -8.55 9.30
CA VAL A 98 -4.05 -9.52 10.08
C VAL A 98 -4.33 -10.78 9.27
N PHE A 99 -4.63 -10.62 7.99
CA PHE A 99 -4.97 -11.72 7.09
C PHE A 99 -3.78 -12.22 6.26
N ASP A 100 -2.56 -11.76 6.49
CA ASP A 100 -1.38 -12.08 5.67
C ASP A 100 -1.25 -13.59 5.43
N LYS A 101 -1.29 -14.40 6.48
CA LYS A 101 -1.21 -15.85 6.37
C LYS A 101 -2.32 -16.45 5.50
N ARG A 102 -3.57 -15.99 5.67
CA ARG A 102 -4.72 -16.49 4.91
C ARG A 102 -4.64 -16.07 3.44
N LEU A 103 -4.21 -14.83 3.18
CA LEU A 103 -4.15 -14.27 1.83
C LEU A 103 -2.95 -14.80 1.02
N THR A 104 -1.91 -15.27 1.69
CA THR A 104 -0.69 -15.84 1.06
C THR A 104 -0.70 -17.36 0.98
N ASP A 105 -1.53 -18.06 1.76
CA ASP A 105 -1.66 -19.51 1.70
C ASP A 105 -2.32 -19.95 0.39
N PRO A 106 -1.68 -20.78 -0.44
CA PRO A 106 -2.26 -21.28 -1.69
C PRO A 106 -3.62 -21.95 -1.54
N ALA A 107 -3.91 -22.54 -0.38
CA ALA A 107 -5.19 -23.21 -0.11
C ALA A 107 -6.35 -22.23 0.12
N THR A 108 -6.07 -21.02 0.56
CA THR A 108 -7.10 -20.03 0.99
C THR A 108 -7.02 -18.68 0.28
N SER A 109 -5.92 -18.38 -0.43
CA SER A 109 -5.68 -17.08 -1.09
C SER A 109 -6.72 -16.73 -2.16
N GLY A 110 -7.39 -17.72 -2.76
CA GLY A 110 -8.49 -17.51 -3.70
C GLY A 110 -9.82 -17.12 -3.05
N THR A 111 -9.93 -17.17 -1.70
CA THR A 111 -11.17 -16.86 -0.99
C THR A 111 -11.13 -15.41 -0.49
N PRO A 112 -12.07 -14.53 -0.91
CA PRO A 112 -12.10 -13.14 -0.45
C PRO A 112 -12.21 -13.03 1.08
N ALA A 113 -11.50 -12.09 1.68
CA ALA A 113 -11.72 -11.66 3.05
C ALA A 113 -12.80 -10.58 3.04
N VAL A 114 -13.95 -10.86 3.63
CA VAL A 114 -15.07 -9.91 3.74
C VAL A 114 -14.89 -9.11 5.03
N LEU A 115 -15.03 -7.78 4.93
CA LEU A 115 -15.00 -6.85 6.05
C LEU A 115 -16.39 -6.27 6.26
N SER A 116 -16.65 -5.77 7.46
CA SER A 116 -17.90 -5.08 7.83
C SER A 116 -17.98 -3.64 7.29
N ILE A 117 -16.95 -3.14 6.64
CA ILE A 117 -16.89 -1.77 6.14
C ILE A 117 -17.90 -1.54 5.01
N ASP A 118 -18.82 -0.58 5.21
CA ASP A 118 -19.68 -0.05 4.15
C ASP A 118 -18.93 1.10 3.45
N THR A 119 -18.63 0.92 2.17
CA THR A 119 -17.84 1.89 1.39
C THR A 119 -18.52 3.25 1.24
N ARG A 120 -19.85 3.33 1.31
CA ARG A 120 -20.62 4.58 1.24
C ARG A 120 -20.47 5.36 2.55
N VAL A 121 -20.58 4.66 3.69
CA VAL A 121 -20.40 5.26 5.01
C VAL A 121 -18.93 5.66 5.20
N GLN A 122 -18.00 4.82 4.74
CA GLN A 122 -16.57 5.12 4.78
C GLN A 122 -16.24 6.39 3.99
N GLY A 123 -16.71 6.51 2.75
CA GLY A 123 -16.51 7.70 1.93
C GLY A 123 -17.09 8.95 2.55
N ALA A 124 -18.32 8.88 3.08
CA ALA A 124 -18.95 10.00 3.77
C ALA A 124 -18.15 10.43 5.01
N LEU A 125 -17.66 9.47 5.81
CA LEU A 125 -16.86 9.76 6.99
C LEU A 125 -15.54 10.46 6.60
N GLU A 126 -14.84 9.97 5.59
CA GLU A 126 -13.59 10.58 5.12
C GLU A 126 -13.78 11.99 4.59
N ASP A 127 -14.86 12.23 3.83
CA ASP A 127 -15.22 13.54 3.30
C ASP A 127 -15.53 14.54 4.43
N GLU A 128 -16.35 14.16 5.39
CA GLU A 128 -16.72 15.04 6.50
C GLU A 128 -15.53 15.35 7.41
N LEU A 129 -14.68 14.35 7.69
CA LEU A 129 -13.45 14.58 8.45
C LEU A 129 -12.48 15.49 7.70
N SER A 130 -12.35 15.33 6.39
CA SER A 130 -11.53 16.22 5.55
C SER A 130 -12.02 17.66 5.58
N ARG A 131 -13.33 17.88 5.46
CA ARG A 131 -13.94 19.21 5.55
C ARG A 131 -13.74 19.82 6.93
N GLY A 132 -14.00 19.03 7.99
CA GLY A 132 -13.81 19.47 9.37
C GLY A 132 -12.36 19.85 9.66
N MET A 133 -11.41 19.06 9.16
CA MET A 133 -9.97 19.31 9.29
C MET A 133 -9.57 20.61 8.59
N ALA A 134 -10.09 20.86 7.39
CA ALA A 134 -9.82 22.10 6.65
C ALA A 134 -10.42 23.33 7.34
N LEU A 135 -11.67 23.25 7.83
CA LEU A 135 -12.34 24.34 8.51
C LEU A 135 -11.69 24.73 9.84
N SER A 136 -11.19 23.74 10.58
CA SER A 136 -10.54 23.96 11.88
C SER A 136 -9.02 24.16 11.80
N ASN A 137 -8.44 24.08 10.60
CA ASN A 137 -7.00 24.07 10.38
C ASN A 137 -6.29 23.00 11.23
N ALA A 138 -6.92 21.85 11.39
CA ALA A 138 -6.41 20.75 12.21
C ALA A 138 -5.29 19.99 11.46
N LYS A 139 -4.33 19.45 12.21
CA LYS A 139 -3.22 18.65 11.69
C LYS A 139 -3.59 17.19 11.41
N GLY A 140 -4.73 16.75 11.91
CA GLY A 140 -5.24 15.42 11.73
C GLY A 140 -6.67 15.30 12.23
N ALA A 141 -7.35 14.26 11.76
CA ALA A 141 -8.70 13.92 12.18
C ALA A 141 -8.84 12.40 12.25
N ALA A 142 -9.75 11.93 13.09
CA ALA A 142 -10.04 10.51 13.24
C ALA A 142 -11.52 10.31 13.52
N GLY A 143 -12.09 9.22 13.00
CA GLY A 143 -13.48 8.88 13.23
C GLY A 143 -13.71 7.38 13.06
N ILE A 144 -14.70 6.89 13.79
CA ILE A 144 -15.17 5.50 13.70
C ILE A 144 -16.68 5.48 13.76
N VAL A 145 -17.29 4.63 12.96
CA VAL A 145 -18.73 4.35 12.97
C VAL A 145 -18.93 2.88 13.31
N LEU A 146 -19.71 2.63 14.36
CA LEU A 146 -20.00 1.28 14.85
C LEU A 146 -21.48 0.98 14.71
N ASP A 147 -21.81 -0.25 14.37
CA ASP A 147 -23.14 -0.78 14.57
C ASP A 147 -23.35 -1.05 16.06
N VAL A 148 -24.40 -0.49 16.64
CA VAL A 148 -24.63 -0.55 18.10
C VAL A 148 -25.16 -1.91 18.57
N GLU A 149 -25.73 -2.71 17.67
CA GLU A 149 -26.29 -4.03 17.99
C GLU A 149 -25.23 -5.13 17.85
N THR A 150 -24.40 -5.04 16.81
CA THR A 150 -23.41 -6.10 16.50
C THR A 150 -22.01 -5.76 16.96
N GLY A 151 -21.70 -4.46 17.16
CA GLY A 151 -20.34 -3.96 17.43
C GLY A 151 -19.43 -3.93 16.18
N GLU A 152 -19.98 -4.20 15.00
CA GLU A 152 -19.21 -4.17 13.77
C GLU A 152 -18.74 -2.76 13.42
N VAL A 153 -17.50 -2.67 12.94
CA VAL A 153 -16.95 -1.40 12.44
C VAL A 153 -17.46 -1.17 11.02
N ILE A 154 -18.38 -0.23 10.86
CA ILE A 154 -18.98 0.13 9.58
C ILE A 154 -18.08 1.08 8.77
N ALA A 155 -17.38 1.99 9.48
CA ALA A 155 -16.37 2.86 8.88
C ALA A 155 -15.31 3.23 9.91
N LEU A 156 -14.07 3.43 9.45
CA LEU A 156 -12.97 3.93 10.26
C LEU A 156 -12.04 4.75 9.38
N ALA A 157 -11.83 6.00 9.75
CA ALA A 157 -10.96 6.91 9.01
C ALA A 157 -9.94 7.59 9.92
N SER A 158 -8.74 7.75 9.42
CA SER A 158 -7.63 8.50 10.03
C SER A 158 -7.02 9.42 8.98
N LEU A 159 -6.94 10.71 9.28
CA LEU A 159 -6.43 11.71 8.35
C LEU A 159 -5.18 12.42 8.95
N PRO A 160 -4.23 12.82 8.09
CA PRO A 160 -4.17 12.60 6.65
C PRO A 160 -4.05 11.13 6.29
N SER A 161 -4.66 10.73 5.16
CA SER A 161 -4.63 9.36 4.65
C SER A 161 -3.46 9.15 3.68
N PHE A 162 -3.28 7.92 3.23
CA PHE A 162 -2.26 7.55 2.25
C PHE A 162 -2.88 6.69 1.14
N ASN A 163 -2.19 6.59 0.01
CA ASN A 163 -2.58 5.66 -1.06
C ASN A 163 -1.71 4.40 -0.99
N PRO A 164 -2.26 3.23 -0.66
CA PRO A 164 -1.51 1.99 -0.57
C PRO A 164 -0.78 1.59 -1.86
N ASN A 165 -1.27 2.04 -3.02
CA ASN A 165 -0.60 1.81 -4.31
C ASN A 165 0.69 2.64 -4.48
N LEU A 166 0.92 3.64 -3.62
CA LEU A 166 2.06 4.56 -3.68
C LEU A 166 2.89 4.54 -2.40
N ILE A 167 2.91 3.41 -1.71
CA ILE A 167 3.51 3.30 -0.37
C ILE A 167 4.99 3.70 -0.32
N ASP A 168 5.76 3.41 -1.36
CA ASP A 168 7.19 3.76 -1.45
C ASP A 168 7.46 5.28 -1.39
N ARG A 169 6.41 6.10 -1.58
CA ARG A 169 6.47 7.57 -1.55
C ARG A 169 5.75 8.16 -0.33
N THR A 170 5.26 7.31 0.56
CA THR A 170 4.46 7.69 1.71
C THR A 170 5.33 7.80 2.95
N GLY A 171 5.26 8.93 3.65
CA GLY A 171 5.93 9.09 4.95
C GLY A 171 5.22 8.30 6.05
N GLU A 172 5.95 7.83 7.05
CA GLU A 172 5.44 7.04 8.16
C GLU A 172 4.29 7.71 8.93
N SER A 173 4.29 9.05 9.02
CA SER A 173 3.24 9.82 9.69
C SER A 173 1.86 9.69 9.04
N PHE A 174 1.79 9.37 7.75
CA PHE A 174 0.54 9.13 7.03
C PHE A 174 -0.01 7.72 7.26
N ILE A 175 0.85 6.76 7.56
CA ILE A 175 0.48 5.36 7.85
C ILE A 175 -0.06 5.22 9.27
N PHE A 176 0.26 6.18 10.15
CA PHE A 176 -0.14 6.16 11.55
C PHE A 176 -1.66 6.26 11.69
N ASN A 177 -2.29 5.20 12.23
CA ASN A 177 -3.72 5.15 12.47
C ASN A 177 -4.07 5.86 13.79
N ARG A 178 -4.65 7.06 13.69
CA ARG A 178 -5.01 7.90 14.85
C ARG A 178 -6.16 7.32 15.66
N VAL A 179 -7.02 6.50 15.05
CA VAL A 179 -8.14 5.87 15.78
C VAL A 179 -7.64 4.84 16.77
N THR A 180 -6.65 4.04 16.37
CA THR A 180 -6.19 2.89 17.18
C THR A 180 -4.91 3.15 17.96
N ASN A 181 -4.05 4.07 17.50
CA ASN A 181 -2.70 4.22 18.02
C ASN A 181 -2.45 5.56 18.72
N GLN A 182 -3.34 6.55 18.56
CA GLN A 182 -3.17 7.85 19.20
C GLN A 182 -3.86 7.89 20.55
N VAL A 183 -3.17 8.39 21.56
CA VAL A 183 -3.71 8.62 22.91
C VAL A 183 -4.29 10.02 22.98
N TYR A 184 -5.51 10.13 23.52
CA TYR A 184 -6.22 11.38 23.72
C TYR A 184 -6.59 11.59 25.17
N GLU A 185 -6.54 12.83 25.65
CA GLU A 185 -7.16 13.23 26.93
C GLU A 185 -8.66 13.44 26.69
N LEU A 186 -9.46 12.45 27.06
CA LEU A 186 -10.89 12.43 26.78
C LEU A 186 -11.68 13.48 27.57
N GLY A 187 -11.22 13.83 28.75
CA GLY A 187 -11.91 14.79 29.60
C GLY A 187 -13.38 14.38 29.84
N SER A 188 -14.31 15.31 29.64
CA SER A 188 -15.74 15.06 29.83
C SER A 188 -16.38 14.09 28.84
N THR A 189 -15.72 13.77 27.72
CA THR A 189 -16.21 12.75 26.77
C THR A 189 -16.11 11.34 27.34
N PHE A 190 -15.41 11.14 28.46
CA PHE A 190 -15.37 9.88 29.18
C PHE A 190 -16.61 9.62 30.05
N LYS A 191 -17.40 10.67 30.37
CA LYS A 191 -18.58 10.54 31.25
C LYS A 191 -19.64 9.53 30.79
N PRO A 192 -19.96 9.39 29.50
CA PRO A 192 -20.88 8.34 29.05
C PRO A 192 -20.46 6.93 29.45
N LEU A 193 -19.15 6.62 29.42
CA LEU A 193 -18.63 5.32 29.88
C LEU A 193 -18.82 5.12 31.38
N THR A 194 -18.56 6.17 32.17
CA THR A 194 -18.76 6.13 33.62
C THR A 194 -20.23 5.92 33.98
N ILE A 195 -21.16 6.61 33.27
CA ILE A 195 -22.61 6.48 33.48
C ILE A 195 -23.07 5.09 33.05
N ALA A 196 -22.63 4.59 31.89
CA ALA A 196 -22.95 3.25 31.42
C ALA A 196 -22.52 2.16 32.43
N ALA A 197 -21.31 2.25 32.95
CA ALA A 197 -20.82 1.34 33.98
C ALA A 197 -21.64 1.43 35.28
N ALA A 198 -22.11 2.61 35.65
CA ALA A 198 -22.97 2.80 36.83
C ALA A 198 -24.38 2.26 36.65
N LEU A 199 -24.90 2.22 35.40
CA LEU A 199 -26.22 1.65 35.10
C LEU A 199 -26.19 0.13 34.98
N ASP A 200 -25.03 -0.46 34.69
CA ASP A 200 -24.81 -1.91 34.53
C ASP A 200 -24.46 -2.58 35.86
N ALA A 201 -24.15 -1.83 36.90
CA ALA A 201 -23.77 -2.31 38.24
C ALA A 201 -24.99 -2.50 39.17
#